data_265868a63c86a92145f65fbd49f45ed0
#
_entry.id   265868a63c86a92145f65fbd49f45ed0
#
_cell.length_a   1.000
_cell.length_b   1.000
_cell.length_c   1.000
_cell.angle_alpha   90.00
_cell.angle_beta   90.00
_cell.angle_gamma   90.00
#
_symmetry.space_group_name_H-M   'P 1'
#
loop_
_entity.id
_entity.type
_entity.pdbx_description
1 polymer ?
#
loop_
_entity_poly.entity_id
_entity_poly.type
_entity_poly.pdbx_seq_one_letter_code
_entity_poly.pdbx_strand_id
1 'polypeptide(L)'
;MHVAEGFLPPLHAAAWTVAAAPFVIHGAREVNRVVRERPEARLLLGASGAFTFVLSAIKLPSVTGSSSHPTGTGLAVVLFRPPVMALMGTIVLLFQALLLAHGGITTLGANVFSMAIVGPWVGYAAYRGLLRVRAPFPVAVFVTMALSDWATYLTTSVQLGLAHPDPTGGVLAATGRFLGVFALTQVPLAIAEGLLGVLVFRVLVQIAPAELLSLGVTGVLPDAATDAATDAATDPATVGGYPDGASSTGVTNSTGEA
;
A
#
# COMPACT_ATOMS: atom_id res chain seq x y z
N MET A 1 10.52 -6.54 5.54
CA MET A 1 11.77 -7.33 5.64
C MET A 1 12.50 -7.31 4.31
N HIS A 2 13.83 -7.06 4.32
CA HIS A 2 14.62 -6.94 3.08
C HIS A 2 15.81 -7.90 3.11
N VAL A 3 16.10 -8.48 1.94
CA VAL A 3 17.36 -9.18 1.67
C VAL A 3 18.41 -8.15 1.30
N ALA A 4 19.58 -8.19 1.96
CA ALA A 4 20.67 -7.24 1.75
C ALA A 4 21.31 -7.39 0.35
N GLU A 5 22.01 -6.33 -0.08
CA GLU A 5 22.76 -6.29 -1.34
C GLU A 5 23.73 -7.47 -1.43
N GLY A 6 23.75 -8.14 -2.58
CA GLY A 6 24.68 -9.24 -2.88
C GLY A 6 24.41 -10.54 -2.12
N PHE A 7 23.39 -10.61 -1.27
CA PHE A 7 23.12 -11.80 -0.45
C PHE A 7 22.44 -12.94 -1.23
N LEU A 8 21.77 -12.64 -2.34
CA LEU A 8 21.20 -13.67 -3.22
C LEU A 8 22.17 -14.05 -4.34
N PRO A 9 22.32 -15.36 -4.64
CA PRO A 9 23.02 -15.80 -5.84
C PRO A 9 22.41 -15.13 -7.09
N PRO A 10 23.23 -14.77 -8.11
CA PRO A 10 22.75 -14.02 -9.28
C PRO A 10 21.54 -14.66 -10.00
N LEU A 11 21.51 -15.98 -10.09
CA LEU A 11 20.38 -16.70 -10.71
C LEU A 11 19.07 -16.50 -9.92
N HIS A 12 19.13 -16.56 -8.60
CA HIS A 12 17.96 -16.29 -7.74
C HIS A 12 17.53 -14.83 -7.84
N ALA A 13 18.46 -13.89 -7.82
CA ALA A 13 18.18 -12.47 -8.00
C ALA A 13 17.48 -12.19 -9.34
N ALA A 14 17.97 -12.77 -10.43
CA ALA A 14 17.36 -12.66 -11.76
C ALA A 14 15.96 -13.31 -11.79
N ALA A 15 15.82 -14.51 -11.26
CA ALA A 15 14.53 -15.21 -11.24
C ALA A 15 13.44 -14.42 -10.51
N TRP A 16 13.73 -13.87 -9.33
CA TRP A 16 12.77 -13.05 -8.59
C TRP A 16 12.47 -11.72 -9.30
N THR A 17 13.44 -11.13 -9.98
CA THR A 17 13.22 -9.92 -10.79
C THR A 17 12.28 -10.20 -11.95
N VAL A 18 12.47 -11.31 -12.66
CA VAL A 18 11.57 -11.75 -13.75
C VAL A 18 10.17 -12.04 -13.20
N ALA A 19 10.08 -12.71 -12.05
CA ALA A 19 8.79 -13.01 -11.41
C ALA A 19 8.04 -11.73 -10.97
N ALA A 20 8.75 -10.70 -10.51
CA ALA A 20 8.13 -9.44 -10.08
C ALA A 20 7.71 -8.53 -11.26
N ALA A 21 8.43 -8.57 -12.39
CA ALA A 21 8.26 -7.65 -13.50
C ALA A 21 6.82 -7.51 -14.02
N PRO A 22 6.05 -8.58 -14.29
CA PRO A 22 4.69 -8.44 -14.81
C PRO A 22 3.75 -7.72 -13.84
N PHE A 23 3.93 -7.89 -12.54
CA PHE A 23 3.14 -7.21 -11.50
C PHE A 23 3.47 -5.72 -11.44
N VAL A 24 4.75 -5.37 -11.54
CA VAL A 24 5.20 -3.97 -11.56
C VAL A 24 4.69 -3.25 -12.82
N ILE A 25 4.75 -3.92 -13.98
CA ILE A 25 4.21 -3.36 -15.25
C ILE A 25 2.69 -3.17 -15.13
N HIS A 26 1.97 -4.13 -14.57
CA HIS A 26 0.54 -3.99 -14.31
C HIS A 26 0.27 -2.86 -13.32
N GLY A 27 1.05 -2.78 -12.25
CA GLY A 27 0.98 -1.70 -11.26
C GLY A 27 1.17 -0.31 -11.86
N ALA A 28 2.11 -0.16 -12.81
CA ALA A 28 2.33 1.10 -13.50
C ALA A 28 1.10 1.55 -14.31
N ARG A 29 0.41 0.59 -14.96
CA ARG A 29 -0.85 0.88 -15.67
C ARG A 29 -1.95 1.30 -14.70
N GLU A 30 -2.08 0.62 -13.57
CA GLU A 30 -3.08 0.94 -12.55
C GLU A 30 -2.84 2.30 -11.88
N VAL A 31 -1.60 2.62 -11.53
CA VAL A 31 -1.25 3.95 -10.99
C VAL A 31 -1.60 5.05 -12.01
N ASN A 32 -1.24 4.85 -13.28
CA ASN A 32 -1.57 5.79 -14.35
C ASN A 32 -3.09 5.98 -14.49
N ARG A 33 -3.86 4.89 -14.38
CA ARG A 33 -5.32 4.93 -14.40
C ARG A 33 -5.87 5.74 -13.23
N VAL A 34 -5.45 5.43 -12.00
CA VAL A 34 -5.89 6.14 -10.78
C VAL A 34 -5.58 7.64 -10.88
N VAL A 35 -4.36 7.99 -11.30
CA VAL A 35 -3.93 9.40 -11.43
C VAL A 35 -4.72 10.18 -12.48
N ARG A 36 -5.19 9.50 -13.56
CA ARG A 36 -6.00 10.13 -14.61
C ARG A 36 -7.47 10.23 -14.24
N GLU A 37 -8.05 9.15 -13.70
CA GLU A 37 -9.47 9.07 -13.39
C GLU A 37 -9.83 9.80 -12.09
N ARG A 38 -8.88 9.89 -11.14
CA ARG A 38 -9.08 10.46 -9.80
C ARG A 38 -7.87 11.34 -9.42
N PRO A 39 -7.75 12.53 -10.00
CA PRO A 39 -6.62 13.42 -9.72
C PRO A 39 -6.47 13.79 -8.24
N GLU A 40 -7.57 13.87 -7.51
CA GLU A 40 -7.65 14.11 -6.06
C GLU A 40 -6.97 13.01 -5.23
N ALA A 41 -6.98 11.77 -5.72
CA ALA A 41 -6.34 10.64 -5.04
C ALA A 41 -4.79 10.70 -5.06
N ARG A 42 -4.19 11.62 -5.83
CA ARG A 42 -2.71 11.76 -5.92
C ARG A 42 -2.06 12.04 -4.57
N LEU A 43 -2.71 12.86 -3.74
CA LEU A 43 -2.19 13.18 -2.42
C LEU A 43 -2.17 11.94 -1.52
N LEU A 44 -3.27 11.18 -1.47
CA LEU A 44 -3.34 9.92 -0.72
C LEU A 44 -2.38 8.87 -1.26
N LEU A 45 -2.19 8.82 -2.58
CA LEU A 45 -1.22 7.92 -3.21
C LEU A 45 0.21 8.26 -2.75
N GLY A 46 0.59 9.53 -2.80
CA GLY A 46 1.88 10.01 -2.30
C GLY A 46 2.05 9.77 -0.80
N ALA A 47 1.02 10.06 0.00
CA ALA A 47 1.03 9.84 1.45
C ALA A 47 1.18 8.35 1.80
N SER A 48 0.53 7.45 1.06
CA SER A 48 0.67 5.99 1.25
C SER A 48 2.08 5.51 0.92
N GLY A 49 2.69 6.05 -0.13
CA GLY A 49 4.09 5.77 -0.48
C GLY A 49 5.05 6.28 0.59
N ALA A 50 4.85 7.50 1.07
CA ALA A 50 5.64 8.09 2.15
C ALA A 50 5.50 7.30 3.46
N PHE A 51 4.27 6.89 3.82
CA PHE A 51 4.02 6.03 4.98
C PHE A 51 4.77 4.70 4.86
N THR A 52 4.68 4.03 3.72
CA THR A 52 5.41 2.79 3.45
C THR A 52 6.93 3.00 3.56
N PHE A 53 7.45 4.10 2.98
CA PHE A 53 8.88 4.43 3.03
C PHE A 53 9.36 4.67 4.46
N VAL A 54 8.69 5.53 5.22
CA VAL A 54 9.07 5.88 6.59
C VAL A 54 8.98 4.69 7.52
N LEU A 55 7.87 3.94 7.45
CA LEU A 55 7.65 2.81 8.33
C LEU A 55 8.66 1.69 8.08
N SER A 56 8.93 1.37 6.83
CA SER A 56 9.90 0.34 6.47
C SER A 56 11.37 0.79 6.54
N ALA A 57 11.64 2.08 6.72
CA ALA A 57 12.97 2.60 7.00
C ALA A 57 13.43 2.36 8.46
N ILE A 58 12.47 2.15 9.38
CA ILE A 58 12.75 1.83 10.79
C ILE A 58 13.20 0.37 10.87
N LYS A 59 14.50 0.13 10.64
CA LYS A 59 15.06 -1.21 10.57
C LYS A 59 15.63 -1.67 11.91
N LEU A 60 15.30 -2.89 12.28
CA LEU A 60 15.98 -3.63 13.33
C LEU A 60 17.00 -4.58 12.70
N PRO A 61 18.25 -4.61 13.18
CA PRO A 61 19.22 -5.61 12.75
C PRO A 61 18.64 -7.01 12.92
N SER A 62 18.71 -7.82 11.88
CA SER A 62 18.35 -9.23 11.93
C SER A 62 19.56 -10.09 11.59
N VAL A 63 19.45 -11.40 11.79
CA VAL A 63 20.55 -12.31 11.48
C VAL A 63 20.72 -12.48 9.99
N THR A 64 21.98 -12.74 9.58
CA THR A 64 22.36 -13.21 8.23
C THR A 64 21.76 -12.43 7.06
N GLY A 65 22.33 -11.24 6.78
CA GLY A 65 22.09 -10.54 5.52
C GLY A 65 20.67 -10.03 5.30
N SER A 66 19.89 -9.85 6.38
CA SER A 66 18.52 -9.35 6.32
C SER A 66 18.24 -8.31 7.42
N SER A 67 17.17 -7.55 7.26
CA SER A 67 16.69 -6.61 8.28
C SER A 67 15.19 -6.83 8.53
N SER A 68 14.79 -6.70 9.80
CA SER A 68 13.39 -6.74 10.21
C SER A 68 12.84 -5.33 10.36
N HIS A 69 11.65 -5.09 9.85
CA HIS A 69 10.97 -3.79 9.91
C HIS A 69 9.49 -4.00 9.59
N PRO A 70 8.59 -3.09 10.02
CA PRO A 70 7.22 -3.05 9.53
C PRO A 70 7.22 -2.78 8.02
N THR A 71 6.19 -3.18 7.32
CA THR A 71 6.13 -2.99 5.86
C THR A 71 5.43 -1.70 5.44
N GLY A 72 4.38 -1.32 6.13
CA GLY A 72 3.53 -0.18 5.78
C GLY A 72 2.67 -0.41 4.53
N THR A 73 2.76 -1.56 3.89
CA THR A 73 2.11 -1.83 2.60
C THR A 73 0.61 -2.00 2.70
N GLY A 74 0.12 -2.45 3.86
CA GLY A 74 -1.30 -2.69 4.09
C GLY A 74 -2.18 -1.44 3.97
N LEU A 75 -1.65 -0.25 4.30
CA LEU A 75 -2.37 1.02 4.12
C LEU A 75 -2.74 1.24 2.65
N ALA A 76 -1.75 1.18 1.76
CA ALA A 76 -1.97 1.38 0.34
C ALA A 76 -2.85 0.27 -0.28
N VAL A 77 -2.81 -0.93 0.28
CA VAL A 77 -3.66 -2.07 -0.15
C VAL A 77 -5.14 -1.78 0.10
N VAL A 78 -5.48 -1.24 1.26
CA VAL A 78 -6.87 -0.88 1.60
C VAL A 78 -7.35 0.28 0.72
N LEU A 79 -6.50 1.28 0.47
CA LEU A 79 -6.84 2.47 -0.32
C LEU A 79 -6.89 2.20 -1.82
N PHE A 80 -5.87 1.54 -2.39
CA PHE A 80 -5.64 1.50 -3.85
C PHE A 80 -5.60 0.09 -4.45
N ARG A 81 -5.75 -0.95 -3.64
CA ARG A 81 -5.61 -2.36 -4.05
C ARG A 81 -4.17 -2.78 -4.39
N PRO A 82 -3.88 -4.10 -4.43
CA PRO A 82 -2.53 -4.62 -4.58
C PRO A 82 -1.76 -4.20 -5.84
N PRO A 83 -2.37 -4.07 -7.04
CA PRO A 83 -1.59 -3.71 -8.22
C PRO A 83 -0.88 -2.35 -8.08
N VAL A 84 -1.53 -1.36 -7.47
CA VAL A 84 -0.91 -0.05 -7.22
C VAL A 84 0.29 -0.20 -6.30
N MET A 85 0.20 -1.07 -5.28
CA MET A 85 1.29 -1.31 -4.34
C MET A 85 2.52 -1.95 -5.01
N ALA A 86 2.32 -2.77 -6.04
CA ALA A 86 3.43 -3.37 -6.77
C ALA A 86 4.39 -2.32 -7.37
N LEU A 87 3.86 -1.24 -7.98
CA LEU A 87 4.70 -0.14 -8.45
C LEU A 87 5.21 0.74 -7.30
N MET A 88 4.31 1.17 -6.41
CA MET A 88 4.68 2.06 -5.30
C MET A 88 5.77 1.44 -4.43
N GLY A 89 5.61 0.17 -4.05
CA GLY A 89 6.60 -0.56 -3.27
C GLY A 89 7.92 -0.71 -4.02
N THR A 90 7.90 -0.89 -5.34
CA THR A 90 9.13 -0.89 -6.15
C THR A 90 9.86 0.44 -6.05
N ILE A 91 9.14 1.56 -6.15
CA ILE A 91 9.73 2.90 -6.02
C ILE A 91 10.29 3.11 -4.61
N VAL A 92 9.53 2.76 -3.58
CA VAL A 92 9.97 2.84 -2.18
C VAL A 92 11.23 2.03 -1.95
N LEU A 93 11.24 0.76 -2.37
CA LEU A 93 12.38 -0.16 -2.21
C LEU A 93 13.62 0.30 -2.98
N LEU A 94 13.43 0.89 -4.17
CA LEU A 94 14.52 1.47 -4.95
C LEU A 94 15.16 2.66 -4.21
N PHE A 95 14.35 3.59 -3.69
CA PHE A 95 14.85 4.70 -2.89
C PHE A 95 15.54 4.24 -1.60
N GLN A 96 15.02 3.21 -0.94
CA GLN A 96 15.67 2.66 0.25
C GLN A 96 17.01 2.01 -0.06
N ALA A 97 17.12 1.28 -1.17
CA ALA A 97 18.39 0.70 -1.61
C ALA A 97 19.43 1.79 -1.94
N LEU A 98 19.01 2.86 -2.64
CA LEU A 98 19.90 3.93 -3.08
C LEU A 98 20.31 4.90 -1.97
N LEU A 99 19.37 5.29 -1.10
CA LEU A 99 19.56 6.37 -0.13
C LEU A 99 19.90 5.87 1.28
N LEU A 100 19.41 4.67 1.65
CA LEU A 100 19.50 4.17 3.02
C LEU A 100 20.38 2.92 3.15
N ALA A 101 20.96 2.42 2.06
CA ALA A 101 21.61 1.11 2.02
C ALA A 101 20.73 0.03 2.69
N HIS A 102 19.42 0.06 2.42
CA HIS A 102 18.41 -0.81 3.00
C HIS A 102 17.82 -1.70 1.91
N GLY A 103 18.05 -3.01 1.99
CA GLY A 103 17.91 -3.94 0.88
C GLY A 103 19.09 -3.84 -0.08
N GLY A 104 18.84 -4.00 -1.37
CA GLY A 104 19.86 -3.89 -2.39
C GLY A 104 19.28 -3.83 -3.80
N ILE A 105 20.08 -3.34 -4.74
CA ILE A 105 19.69 -3.28 -6.16
C ILE A 105 19.69 -4.67 -6.77
N THR A 106 20.68 -5.50 -6.46
CA THR A 106 20.72 -6.89 -6.93
C THR A 106 19.61 -7.74 -6.35
N THR A 107 19.13 -7.43 -5.15
CA THR A 107 18.05 -8.13 -4.47
C THR A 107 16.69 -7.44 -4.63
N LEU A 108 16.60 -6.34 -5.39
CA LEU A 108 15.39 -5.53 -5.54
C LEU A 108 14.18 -6.37 -5.98
N GLY A 109 14.37 -7.23 -6.99
CA GLY A 109 13.29 -8.08 -7.49
C GLY A 109 12.71 -9.02 -6.43
N ALA A 110 13.56 -9.62 -5.59
CA ALA A 110 13.12 -10.47 -4.49
C ALA A 110 12.38 -9.66 -3.41
N ASN A 111 12.91 -8.49 -3.03
CA ASN A 111 12.28 -7.61 -2.06
C ASN A 111 10.93 -7.06 -2.57
N VAL A 112 10.83 -6.71 -3.87
CA VAL A 112 9.58 -6.33 -4.52
C VAL A 112 8.59 -7.49 -4.50
N PHE A 113 9.02 -8.70 -4.85
CA PHE A 113 8.14 -9.86 -4.90
C PHE A 113 7.55 -10.18 -3.53
N SER A 114 8.34 -10.17 -2.47
CA SER A 114 7.85 -10.43 -1.12
C SER A 114 6.99 -9.29 -0.57
N MET A 115 7.51 -8.05 -0.58
CA MET A 115 6.91 -6.92 0.14
C MET A 115 5.88 -6.14 -0.67
N ALA A 116 6.09 -5.98 -1.98
CA ALA A 116 5.20 -5.17 -2.82
C ALA A 116 4.16 -6.01 -3.58
N ILE A 117 4.34 -7.35 -3.63
CA ILE A 117 3.42 -8.24 -4.33
C ILE A 117 2.76 -9.20 -3.34
N VAL A 118 3.46 -10.23 -2.83
CA VAL A 118 2.83 -11.29 -2.03
C VAL A 118 2.17 -10.74 -0.76
N GLY A 119 2.88 -9.91 0.02
CA GLY A 119 2.33 -9.27 1.21
C GLY A 119 1.01 -8.54 0.93
N PRO A 120 0.99 -7.57 0.02
CA PRO A 120 -0.22 -6.85 -0.41
C PRO A 120 -1.36 -7.74 -0.90
N TRP A 121 -1.09 -8.77 -1.72
CA TRP A 121 -2.14 -9.65 -2.22
C TRP A 121 -2.78 -10.48 -1.11
N VAL A 122 -1.98 -11.03 -0.18
CA VAL A 122 -2.48 -11.78 0.98
C VAL A 122 -3.29 -10.87 1.90
N GLY A 123 -2.76 -9.68 2.23
CA GLY A 123 -3.49 -8.70 3.03
C GLY A 123 -4.83 -8.31 2.41
N TYR A 124 -4.85 -8.05 1.09
CA TYR A 124 -6.09 -7.72 0.39
C TYR A 124 -7.10 -8.87 0.36
N ALA A 125 -6.64 -10.09 0.18
CA ALA A 125 -7.52 -11.25 0.24
C ALA A 125 -8.19 -11.37 1.62
N ALA A 126 -7.44 -11.16 2.70
CA ALA A 126 -7.96 -11.10 4.05
C ALA A 126 -8.95 -9.95 4.25
N TYR A 127 -8.61 -8.73 3.79
CA TYR A 127 -9.49 -7.57 3.82
C TYR A 127 -10.85 -7.87 3.17
N ARG A 128 -10.80 -8.37 1.93
CA ARG A 128 -12.02 -8.73 1.19
C ARG A 128 -12.81 -9.85 1.85
N GLY A 129 -12.13 -10.82 2.42
CA GLY A 129 -12.76 -11.92 3.18
C GLY A 129 -13.48 -11.42 4.41
N LEU A 130 -12.83 -10.57 5.21
CA LEU A 130 -13.40 -10.00 6.43
C LEU A 130 -14.60 -9.09 6.15
N LEU A 131 -14.55 -8.29 5.08
CA LEU A 131 -15.69 -7.47 4.69
C LEU A 131 -16.89 -8.34 4.24
N ARG A 132 -16.65 -9.48 3.56
CA ARG A 132 -17.75 -10.41 3.18
C ARG A 132 -18.47 -11.00 4.38
N VAL A 133 -17.75 -11.27 5.46
CA VAL A 133 -18.34 -11.75 6.72
C VAL A 133 -18.78 -10.60 7.65
N ARG A 134 -18.82 -9.37 7.14
CA ARG A 134 -19.24 -8.16 7.87
C ARG A 134 -18.42 -7.90 9.15
N ALA A 135 -17.13 -8.25 9.14
CA ALA A 135 -16.25 -7.92 10.26
C ALA A 135 -16.13 -6.39 10.41
N PRO A 136 -15.99 -5.87 11.63
CA PRO A 136 -15.79 -4.44 11.87
C PRO A 136 -14.57 -3.91 11.08
N PHE A 137 -14.72 -2.72 10.47
CA PHE A 137 -13.67 -2.11 9.64
C PHE A 137 -12.30 -2.03 10.33
N PRO A 138 -12.19 -1.62 11.63
CA PRO A 138 -10.89 -1.62 12.32
C PRO A 138 -10.23 -3.00 12.40
N VAL A 139 -11.03 -4.06 12.55
CA VAL A 139 -10.55 -5.45 12.55
C VAL A 139 -10.03 -5.83 11.17
N ALA A 140 -10.78 -5.47 10.12
CA ALA A 140 -10.35 -5.73 8.74
C ALA A 140 -9.03 -5.01 8.42
N VAL A 141 -8.86 -3.75 8.84
CA VAL A 141 -7.61 -2.99 8.67
C VAL A 141 -6.47 -3.65 9.45
N PHE A 142 -6.67 -3.94 10.75
CA PHE A 142 -5.65 -4.58 11.58
C PHE A 142 -5.13 -5.87 10.94
N VAL A 143 -6.04 -6.77 10.60
CA VAL A 143 -5.68 -8.08 10.02
C VAL A 143 -5.01 -7.92 8.66
N THR A 144 -5.46 -6.97 7.83
CA THR A 144 -4.83 -6.68 6.53
C THR A 144 -3.38 -6.27 6.69
N MET A 145 -3.11 -5.32 7.60
CA MET A 145 -1.75 -4.84 7.84
C MET A 145 -0.86 -5.95 8.40
N ALA A 146 -1.32 -6.63 9.45
CA ALA A 146 -0.56 -7.71 10.10
C ALA A 146 -0.28 -8.88 9.14
N LEU A 147 -1.24 -9.30 8.32
CA LEU A 147 -1.05 -10.37 7.36
C LEU A 147 -0.21 -9.95 6.15
N SER A 148 -0.25 -8.69 5.73
CA SER A 148 0.68 -8.18 4.71
C SER A 148 2.13 -8.29 5.17
N ASP A 149 2.41 -7.92 6.42
CA ASP A 149 3.75 -8.06 7.01
C ASP A 149 4.16 -9.53 7.15
N TRP A 150 3.30 -10.38 7.70
CA TRP A 150 3.59 -11.80 7.84
C TRP A 150 3.81 -12.50 6.51
N ALA A 151 3.01 -12.24 5.49
CA ALA A 151 3.18 -12.84 4.18
C ALA A 151 4.50 -12.40 3.53
N THR A 152 4.91 -11.15 3.75
CA THR A 152 6.22 -10.64 3.33
C THR A 152 7.34 -11.45 3.97
N TYR A 153 7.30 -11.61 5.29
CA TYR A 153 8.30 -12.33 6.05
C TYR A 153 8.36 -13.83 5.69
N LEU A 154 7.20 -14.49 5.55
CA LEU A 154 7.12 -15.88 5.12
C LEU A 154 7.76 -16.07 3.73
N THR A 155 7.43 -15.19 2.79
CA THR A 155 7.99 -15.23 1.43
C THR A 155 9.49 -15.02 1.44
N THR A 156 10.00 -14.05 2.20
CA THR A 156 11.44 -13.79 2.33
C THR A 156 12.16 -14.98 2.93
N SER A 157 11.57 -15.66 3.92
CA SER A 157 12.15 -16.86 4.51
C SER A 157 12.27 -18.00 3.51
N VAL A 158 11.27 -18.18 2.64
CA VAL A 158 11.33 -19.14 1.54
C VAL A 158 12.39 -18.76 0.52
N GLN A 159 12.48 -17.48 0.14
CA GLN A 159 13.50 -16.97 -0.79
C GLN A 159 14.92 -17.25 -0.28
N LEU A 160 15.17 -17.02 1.00
CA LEU A 160 16.45 -17.30 1.64
C LEU A 160 16.72 -18.79 1.77
N GLY A 161 15.72 -19.59 2.12
CA GLY A 161 15.85 -21.04 2.19
C GLY A 161 16.17 -21.69 0.84
N LEU A 162 15.59 -21.16 -0.26
CA LEU A 162 15.91 -21.59 -1.62
C LEU A 162 17.33 -21.19 -2.03
N ALA A 163 17.77 -19.98 -1.66
CA ALA A 163 19.10 -19.46 -2.01
C ALA A 163 20.22 -20.10 -1.19
N HIS A 164 19.94 -20.48 0.05
CA HIS A 164 20.91 -20.98 1.03
C HIS A 164 20.36 -22.23 1.73
N PRO A 165 20.23 -23.36 1.02
CA PRO A 165 19.70 -24.60 1.59
C PRO A 165 20.64 -25.14 2.69
N ASP A 166 20.03 -25.76 3.69
CA ASP A 166 20.77 -26.42 4.75
C ASP A 166 21.51 -27.64 4.21
N PRO A 167 22.79 -27.86 4.57
CA PRO A 167 23.58 -28.98 4.06
C PRO A 167 22.98 -30.38 4.33
N THR A 168 22.22 -30.53 5.41
CA THR A 168 21.64 -31.82 5.83
C THR A 168 20.14 -31.89 5.64
N GLY A 169 19.41 -30.81 5.95
CA GLY A 169 17.96 -30.75 5.90
C GLY A 169 17.38 -30.04 4.67
N GLY A 170 18.24 -29.57 3.76
CA GLY A 170 17.83 -28.93 2.50
C GLY A 170 17.06 -27.61 2.69
N VAL A 171 16.26 -27.27 1.69
CA VAL A 171 15.48 -26.02 1.63
C VAL A 171 14.49 -25.91 2.80
N LEU A 172 13.82 -26.99 3.16
CA LEU A 172 12.78 -26.96 4.18
C LEU A 172 13.37 -26.61 5.58
N ALA A 173 14.49 -27.23 5.93
CA ALA A 173 15.16 -26.94 7.19
C ALA A 173 15.72 -25.52 7.24
N ALA A 174 16.30 -25.04 6.15
CA ALA A 174 16.76 -23.67 6.02
C ALA A 174 15.60 -22.67 6.17
N THR A 175 14.51 -22.87 5.45
CA THR A 175 13.30 -22.03 5.55
C THR A 175 12.76 -22.02 6.97
N GLY A 176 12.66 -23.17 7.64
CA GLY A 176 12.22 -23.28 9.03
C GLY A 176 13.11 -22.48 10.01
N ARG A 177 14.43 -22.50 9.81
CA ARG A 177 15.36 -21.69 10.61
C ARG A 177 15.14 -20.19 10.41
N PHE A 178 15.02 -19.73 9.14
CA PHE A 178 14.72 -18.33 8.85
C PHE A 178 13.38 -17.91 9.46
N LEU A 179 12.33 -18.74 9.32
CA LEU A 179 11.03 -18.49 9.94
C LEU A 179 11.14 -18.33 11.46
N GLY A 180 11.83 -19.24 12.13
CA GLY A 180 11.97 -19.17 13.60
C GLY A 180 12.72 -17.94 14.08
N VAL A 181 13.81 -17.58 13.40
CA VAL A 181 14.60 -16.41 13.75
C VAL A 181 13.85 -15.12 13.53
N PHE A 182 13.18 -14.99 12.37
CA PHE A 182 12.46 -13.76 12.03
C PHE A 182 11.18 -13.60 12.84
N ALA A 183 10.52 -14.68 13.25
CA ALA A 183 9.30 -14.62 14.04
C ALA A 183 9.46 -13.78 15.31
N LEU A 184 10.63 -13.83 15.94
CA LEU A 184 10.92 -13.09 17.18
C LEU A 184 10.70 -11.57 17.03
N THR A 185 11.03 -11.03 15.87
CA THR A 185 10.89 -9.60 15.58
C THR A 185 9.62 -9.32 14.77
N GLN A 186 9.28 -10.15 13.79
CA GLN A 186 8.17 -9.86 12.88
C GLN A 186 6.79 -10.10 13.50
N VAL A 187 6.65 -11.01 14.46
CA VAL A 187 5.35 -11.17 15.15
C VAL A 187 4.96 -9.92 15.92
N PRO A 188 5.82 -9.35 16.80
CA PRO A 188 5.52 -8.07 17.45
C PRO A 188 5.35 -6.91 16.48
N LEU A 189 6.18 -6.85 15.42
CA LEU A 189 6.10 -5.78 14.41
C LEU A 189 4.80 -5.81 13.63
N ALA A 190 4.31 -6.98 13.23
CA ALA A 190 3.04 -7.12 12.54
C ALA A 190 1.85 -6.66 13.40
N ILE A 191 1.88 -6.97 14.70
CA ILE A 191 0.86 -6.49 15.66
C ILE A 191 0.92 -4.97 15.77
N ALA A 192 2.11 -4.41 15.94
CA ALA A 192 2.30 -2.96 16.01
C ALA A 192 1.87 -2.25 14.72
N GLU A 193 2.20 -2.82 13.55
CA GLU A 193 1.78 -2.32 12.24
C GLU A 193 0.25 -2.35 12.10
N GLY A 194 -0.39 -3.44 12.53
CA GLY A 194 -1.85 -3.55 12.54
C GLY A 194 -2.52 -2.48 13.40
N LEU A 195 -2.03 -2.25 14.62
CA LEU A 195 -2.53 -1.22 15.53
C LEU A 195 -2.32 0.19 14.94
N LEU A 196 -1.14 0.46 14.39
CA LEU A 196 -0.84 1.72 13.74
C LEU A 196 -1.75 1.97 12.54
N GLY A 197 -2.02 0.94 11.73
CA GLY A 197 -2.96 1.02 10.62
C GLY A 197 -4.36 1.43 11.05
N VAL A 198 -4.88 0.84 12.13
CA VAL A 198 -6.18 1.24 12.69
C VAL A 198 -6.17 2.70 13.12
N LEU A 199 -5.09 3.16 13.76
CA LEU A 199 -4.95 4.56 14.17
C LEU A 199 -4.94 5.51 12.96
N VAL A 200 -4.13 5.20 11.94
CA VAL A 200 -4.05 5.99 10.70
C VAL A 200 -5.41 6.06 10.01
N PHE A 201 -6.12 4.95 9.88
CA PHE A 201 -7.44 4.97 9.25
C PHE A 201 -8.47 5.76 10.07
N ARG A 202 -8.41 5.73 11.41
CA ARG A 202 -9.26 6.61 12.24
C ARG A 202 -9.06 8.09 11.92
N VAL A 203 -7.80 8.50 11.73
CA VAL A 203 -7.48 9.87 11.34
C VAL A 203 -7.97 10.15 9.91
N LEU A 204 -7.70 9.25 8.95
CA LEU A 204 -8.12 9.42 7.56
C LEU A 204 -9.64 9.56 7.41
N VAL A 205 -10.41 8.80 8.18
CA VAL A 205 -11.89 8.91 8.20
C VAL A 205 -12.35 10.30 8.63
N GLN A 206 -11.59 10.98 9.49
CA GLN A 206 -11.94 12.32 9.97
C GLN A 206 -11.51 13.43 9.00
N ILE A 207 -10.35 13.29 8.36
CA ILE A 207 -9.75 14.37 7.57
C ILE A 207 -9.98 14.24 6.05
N ALA A 208 -10.26 13.03 5.56
CA ALA A 208 -10.38 12.72 4.13
C ALA A 208 -11.54 11.74 3.82
N PRO A 209 -12.76 11.94 4.38
CA PRO A 209 -13.86 11.00 4.18
C PRO A 209 -14.32 10.92 2.72
N ALA A 210 -14.35 12.04 2.00
CA ALA A 210 -14.77 12.09 0.61
C ALA A 210 -13.81 11.31 -0.30
N GLU A 211 -12.52 11.43 -0.08
CA GLU A 211 -11.48 10.72 -0.82
C GLU A 211 -11.55 9.21 -0.56
N LEU A 212 -11.78 8.79 0.69
CA LEU A 212 -11.95 7.38 1.05
C LEU A 212 -13.16 6.78 0.33
N LEU A 213 -14.29 7.50 0.28
CA LEU A 213 -15.48 7.07 -0.45
C LEU A 213 -15.22 7.00 -1.96
N SER A 214 -14.56 8.00 -2.55
CA SER A 214 -14.22 8.02 -3.96
C SER A 214 -13.31 6.84 -4.36
N LEU A 215 -12.45 6.39 -3.45
CA LEU A 215 -11.62 5.20 -3.62
C LEU A 215 -12.39 3.88 -3.41
N GLY A 216 -13.63 3.94 -2.93
CA GLY A 216 -14.45 2.77 -2.68
C GLY A 216 -14.01 1.99 -1.43
N VAL A 217 -13.46 2.68 -0.43
CA VAL A 217 -13.15 2.08 0.88
C VAL A 217 -14.46 1.90 1.64
N THR A 218 -15.00 0.69 1.60
CA THR A 218 -16.27 0.34 2.26
C THR A 218 -16.07 0.06 3.75
N GLY A 219 -17.08 0.35 4.56
CA GLY A 219 -17.08 0.12 6.02
C GLY A 219 -16.48 1.27 6.83
N VAL A 220 -16.16 2.38 6.19
CA VAL A 220 -15.55 3.57 6.81
C VAL A 220 -16.57 4.42 7.57
N LEU A 221 -17.79 4.53 7.03
CA LEU A 221 -18.86 5.31 7.62
C LEU A 221 -19.97 4.40 8.17
N PRO A 222 -20.73 4.82 9.21
CA PRO A 222 -21.98 4.18 9.59
C PRO A 222 -22.94 4.12 8.39
N ASP A 223 -23.70 3.05 8.28
CA ASP A 223 -24.59 2.78 7.12
C ASP A 223 -25.44 4.00 6.72
N ALA A 224 -25.98 4.74 7.70
CA ALA A 224 -26.76 5.95 7.45
C ALA A 224 -25.97 7.12 6.80
N ALA A 225 -24.67 7.20 7.03
CA ALA A 225 -23.83 8.24 6.43
C ALA A 225 -23.35 7.84 5.03
N THR A 226 -23.27 6.53 4.76
CA THR A 226 -22.98 5.98 3.43
C THR A 226 -24.15 6.22 2.48
N ASP A 227 -25.39 6.01 2.95
CA ASP A 227 -26.60 6.25 2.17
C ASP A 227 -26.77 7.75 1.85
N ALA A 228 -26.58 8.64 2.82
CA ALA A 228 -26.66 10.08 2.62
C ALA A 228 -25.56 10.61 1.65
N ALA A 229 -24.36 10.06 1.70
CA ALA A 229 -23.27 10.45 0.79
C ALA A 229 -23.48 9.91 -0.62
N THR A 230 -24.11 8.75 -0.76
CA THR A 230 -24.48 8.16 -2.06
C THR A 230 -25.62 8.96 -2.69
N ASP A 231 -26.62 9.35 -1.91
CA ASP A 231 -27.75 10.17 -2.36
C ASP A 231 -27.29 11.57 -2.79
N ALA A 232 -26.38 12.20 -2.03
CA ALA A 232 -25.81 13.49 -2.40
C ALA A 232 -24.94 13.42 -3.68
N ALA A 233 -24.26 12.31 -3.93
CA ALA A 233 -23.45 12.11 -5.15
C ALA A 233 -24.31 11.78 -6.38
N THR A 234 -25.54 11.29 -6.20
CA THR A 234 -26.50 10.95 -7.28
C THR A 234 -27.55 12.03 -7.54
N ASP A 235 -27.63 13.08 -6.68
CA ASP A 235 -28.58 14.17 -6.87
C ASP A 235 -28.12 15.10 -8.03
N PRO A 236 -28.88 15.14 -9.14
CA PRO A 236 -28.56 15.99 -10.29
C PRO A 236 -28.55 17.49 -9.96
N ALA A 237 -29.16 17.89 -8.84
CA ALA A 237 -29.23 19.30 -8.43
C ALA A 237 -27.88 19.84 -7.90
N THR A 238 -26.97 18.96 -7.44
CA THR A 238 -25.65 19.35 -6.94
C THR A 238 -24.58 19.46 -8.03
N VAL A 239 -24.83 18.93 -9.23
CA VAL A 239 -23.88 18.94 -10.37
C VAL A 239 -24.10 20.17 -11.29
N GLY A 240 -25.17 20.97 -11.09
CA GLY A 240 -25.62 22.05 -12.01
C GLY A 240 -25.43 23.49 -11.56
N GLY A 241 -24.73 23.75 -10.48
CA GLY A 241 -24.60 25.11 -9.91
C GLY A 241 -23.39 25.90 -10.38
N TYR A 242 -23.24 26.20 -11.67
CA TYR A 242 -22.49 27.38 -12.10
C TYR A 242 -23.42 28.60 -11.99
N PRO A 243 -23.06 29.65 -11.26
CA PRO A 243 -23.88 30.86 -11.26
C PRO A 243 -23.66 31.62 -12.57
N ASP A 244 -24.61 31.50 -13.50
CA ASP A 244 -24.80 32.45 -14.57
C ASP A 244 -25.29 33.77 -13.93
N GLY A 245 -24.41 34.71 -13.79
CA GLY A 245 -24.74 35.99 -13.19
C GLY A 245 -23.83 37.12 -13.63
N ALA A 246 -23.82 37.42 -14.91
CA ALA A 246 -23.37 38.72 -15.37
C ALA A 246 -24.54 39.40 -16.12
N SER A 247 -25.42 40.00 -15.34
CA SER A 247 -26.44 40.94 -15.81
C SER A 247 -25.75 42.23 -16.30
N SER A 248 -25.78 42.45 -17.58
CA SER A 248 -25.43 43.72 -18.23
C SER A 248 -26.37 44.81 -17.78
N THR A 249 -25.86 45.75 -16.95
CA THR A 249 -26.54 47.06 -16.75
C THR A 249 -26.30 47.95 -17.96
N GLY A 250 -27.38 48.21 -18.68
CA GLY A 250 -27.41 49.14 -19.79
C GLY A 250 -27.08 50.57 -19.34
N VAL A 251 -26.13 51.15 -20.01
CA VAL A 251 -25.88 52.60 -19.99
C VAL A 251 -26.86 53.27 -20.93
N THR A 252 -27.85 53.95 -20.43
CA THR A 252 -28.70 54.89 -21.20
C THR A 252 -27.96 56.19 -21.36
N ASN A 253 -27.60 56.52 -22.59
CA ASN A 253 -27.10 57.77 -23.04
C ASN A 253 -28.27 58.75 -23.18
N SER A 254 -28.37 59.76 -22.35
CA SER A 254 -29.25 60.92 -22.55
C SER A 254 -28.42 62.12 -22.97
N THR A 255 -28.45 62.37 -24.29
CA THR A 255 -28.14 63.68 -24.87
C THR A 255 -29.31 64.63 -24.57
N GLY A 256 -29.04 65.72 -23.97
CA GLY A 256 -29.96 66.87 -23.78
C GLY A 256 -29.21 68.16 -23.91
N GLU A 257 -29.63 68.86 -24.96
CA GLU A 257 -29.23 70.21 -25.34
C GLU A 257 -29.45 71.25 -24.23
N ALA A 258 -28.56 72.18 -24.08
CA ALA A 258 -28.73 73.63 -24.15
C ALA A 258 -27.36 74.30 -23.86
#